data_1f3108493ff1a21b3e3d0ee99cbcd809
#
_entry.id   1f3108493ff1a21b3e3d0ee99cbcd809
#
_cell.length_a   1.000
_cell.length_b   1.000
_cell.length_c   1.000
_cell.angle_alpha   90.00
_cell.angle_beta   90.00
_cell.angle_gamma   90.00
#
_symmetry.space_group_name_H-M   'P 1'
#
loop_
_entity.id
_entity.type
_entity.pdbx_description
1 polymer ?
#
loop_
_entity_poly.entity_id
_entity_poly.type
_entity_poly.pdbx_seq_one_letter_code
_entity_poly.pdbx_strand_id
1 'polypeptide(L)'
;MNSFTYDYPVRNYFGEGAMDQALDAEMGAMGRTVMLAYGGGSVKRTGVYGHVVDKLTSAGKRVVDFGGIMPNPTYEKCQEGAALAREEQVDFILAVGGGSVFDCCKVVSAQAMLDEDIETFEHADGKMPSSFIPMGCIVTLSGTGAEQNNGAVITNEETHVKGAYLGAMPMWAALDPALTLTVPHAQFMSGAFDTLSHCMESYFGSPRGRNVTDDINLAIQRNVIRNMRIIADDNQNLEALSELVYDSAMAENGVLKIGKSTDFQAHMIQHQYGAYTHTNHGMGLAVIHPALYRHLAPEAPAQFARWAREVWGVDAKGKDDLTVALEGIDRLQTFIGEMGLPTSFAEMGSDASDETLHKVADTCVLTGGCAKKLERSEVFQILTECL
;
A
#
# COMPACT_ATOMS: atom_id res chain seq x y z
N MET A 1 17.34 12.92 -13.84
CA MET A 1 16.56 11.65 -13.82
C MET A 1 17.50 10.52 -14.21
N ASN A 2 17.39 9.36 -13.56
CA ASN A 2 18.08 8.15 -13.97
C ASN A 2 17.49 7.61 -15.29
N SER A 3 18.24 6.74 -16.00
CA SER A 3 17.67 5.99 -17.14
C SER A 3 16.60 5.02 -16.62
N PHE A 4 15.52 4.81 -17.37
CA PHE A 4 14.42 3.94 -16.98
C PHE A 4 13.76 3.27 -18.19
N THR A 5 13.11 2.16 -17.92
CA THR A 5 12.05 1.59 -18.75
C THR A 5 10.75 1.68 -17.95
N TYR A 6 9.68 2.14 -18.55
CA TYR A 6 8.37 2.21 -17.93
C TYR A 6 7.38 1.41 -18.75
N ASP A 7 6.86 0.37 -18.14
CA ASP A 7 5.79 -0.46 -18.66
C ASP A 7 4.69 -0.57 -17.62
N TYR A 8 3.45 -0.30 -18.03
CA TYR A 8 2.31 -0.32 -17.13
C TYR A 8 1.14 -1.05 -17.80
N PRO A 9 1.02 -2.37 -17.57
CA PRO A 9 0.10 -3.23 -18.30
C PRO A 9 -1.31 -3.32 -17.69
N VAL A 10 -1.55 -2.79 -16.47
CA VAL A 10 -2.83 -2.97 -15.77
C VAL A 10 -3.93 -2.12 -16.43
N ARG A 11 -5.00 -2.77 -16.88
CA ARG A 11 -6.19 -2.07 -17.38
C ARG A 11 -7.07 -1.64 -16.23
N ASN A 12 -7.31 -0.34 -16.09
CA ASN A 12 -8.17 0.20 -15.05
C ASN A 12 -9.56 0.50 -15.57
N TYR A 13 -10.57 -0.02 -14.90
CA TYR A 13 -11.97 0.36 -15.01
C TYR A 13 -12.27 1.27 -13.83
N PHE A 14 -12.62 2.52 -14.08
CA PHE A 14 -12.76 3.51 -13.03
C PHE A 14 -14.14 4.21 -13.07
N GLY A 15 -14.71 4.42 -11.88
CA GLY A 15 -15.95 5.15 -11.67
C GLY A 15 -17.07 4.26 -11.12
N GLU A 16 -18.21 4.88 -10.87
CA GLU A 16 -19.40 4.16 -10.38
C GLU A 16 -19.86 3.11 -11.41
N GLY A 17 -20.04 1.86 -10.96
CA GLY A 17 -20.34 0.71 -11.82
C GLY A 17 -19.12 0.08 -12.51
N ALA A 18 -17.90 0.51 -12.20
CA ALA A 18 -16.67 -0.03 -12.78
C ALA A 18 -16.50 -1.53 -12.51
N MET A 19 -17.01 -2.05 -11.40
CA MET A 19 -17.02 -3.48 -11.11
C MET A 19 -17.78 -4.27 -12.18
N ASP A 20 -18.98 -3.85 -12.52
CA ASP A 20 -19.79 -4.51 -13.55
C ASP A 20 -19.18 -4.37 -14.94
N GLN A 21 -18.67 -3.18 -15.26
CA GLN A 21 -17.99 -2.93 -16.52
C GLN A 21 -16.78 -3.86 -16.69
N ALA A 22 -15.96 -4.02 -15.65
CA ALA A 22 -14.79 -4.89 -15.68
C ALA A 22 -15.20 -6.38 -15.84
N LEU A 23 -16.15 -6.84 -15.03
CA LEU A 23 -16.64 -8.22 -15.10
C LEU A 23 -17.19 -8.57 -16.48
N ASP A 24 -18.00 -7.69 -17.07
CA ASP A 24 -18.58 -7.91 -18.39
C ASP A 24 -17.53 -7.90 -19.50
N ALA A 25 -16.55 -6.99 -19.43
CA ALA A 25 -15.49 -6.88 -20.44
C ALA A 25 -14.47 -8.02 -20.37
N GLU A 26 -14.11 -8.47 -19.16
CA GLU A 26 -13.01 -9.42 -18.93
C GLU A 26 -13.50 -10.88 -18.77
N MET A 27 -14.80 -11.11 -18.71
CA MET A 27 -15.40 -12.43 -18.49
C MET A 27 -14.87 -13.50 -19.45
N GLY A 28 -14.64 -13.15 -20.71
CA GLY A 28 -14.09 -14.06 -21.70
C GLY A 28 -12.64 -14.49 -21.48
N ALA A 29 -11.86 -13.62 -20.85
CA ALA A 29 -10.44 -13.85 -20.52
C ALA A 29 -10.25 -14.62 -19.20
N MET A 30 -11.24 -14.59 -18.32
CA MET A 30 -11.22 -15.39 -17.09
C MET A 30 -11.47 -16.85 -17.43
N GLY A 31 -10.56 -17.75 -17.33
CA GLY A 31 -10.66 -19.18 -17.64
C GLY A 31 -11.98 -19.86 -17.24
N ARG A 32 -11.96 -21.17 -16.98
CA ARG A 32 -13.18 -21.93 -16.59
C ARG A 32 -13.36 -22.00 -15.08
N THR A 33 -12.25 -22.06 -14.34
CA THR A 33 -12.22 -22.20 -12.88
C THR A 33 -11.65 -20.95 -12.28
N VAL A 34 -12.50 -20.17 -11.64
CA VAL A 34 -12.14 -18.88 -11.03
C VAL A 34 -12.07 -19.02 -9.52
N MET A 35 -10.90 -18.79 -8.93
CA MET A 35 -10.79 -18.63 -7.49
C MET A 35 -11.30 -17.24 -7.11
N LEU A 36 -12.38 -17.16 -6.34
CA LEU A 36 -12.89 -15.92 -5.77
C LEU A 36 -12.28 -15.72 -4.39
N ALA A 37 -11.28 -14.80 -4.32
CA ALA A 37 -10.53 -14.53 -3.11
C ALA A 37 -11.01 -13.25 -2.43
N TYR A 38 -11.16 -13.28 -1.08
CA TYR A 38 -11.64 -12.13 -0.32
C TYR A 38 -11.21 -12.20 1.17
N GLY A 39 -11.39 -11.07 1.88
CA GLY A 39 -11.02 -10.95 3.28
C GLY A 39 -12.06 -11.49 4.27
N GLY A 40 -12.26 -10.80 5.39
CA GLY A 40 -13.04 -11.23 6.56
C GLY A 40 -14.57 -11.22 6.42
N GLY A 41 -15.14 -11.17 5.21
CA GLY A 41 -16.58 -11.31 5.00
C GLY A 41 -17.37 -10.00 4.86
N SER A 42 -16.75 -8.83 4.84
CA SER A 42 -17.41 -7.56 4.50
C SER A 42 -18.11 -7.63 3.14
N VAL A 43 -17.42 -8.18 2.14
CA VAL A 43 -17.95 -8.36 0.77
C VAL A 43 -19.22 -9.23 0.72
N LYS A 44 -19.41 -10.16 1.67
CA LYS A 44 -20.63 -10.94 1.82
C LYS A 44 -21.76 -10.10 2.41
N ARG A 45 -21.46 -9.28 3.42
CA ARG A 45 -22.46 -8.39 4.06
C ARG A 45 -22.95 -7.27 3.14
N THR A 46 -22.07 -6.75 2.29
CA THR A 46 -22.41 -5.69 1.33
C THR A 46 -23.08 -6.21 0.06
N GLY A 47 -23.16 -7.53 -0.12
CA GLY A 47 -23.75 -8.15 -1.32
C GLY A 47 -22.79 -8.29 -2.52
N VAL A 48 -21.60 -7.69 -2.47
CA VAL A 48 -20.60 -7.75 -3.55
C VAL A 48 -20.25 -9.20 -3.89
N TYR A 49 -20.02 -10.04 -2.88
CA TYR A 49 -19.73 -11.46 -3.07
C TYR A 49 -20.84 -12.18 -3.89
N GLY A 50 -22.11 -12.05 -3.47
CA GLY A 50 -23.23 -12.67 -4.15
C GLY A 50 -23.35 -12.22 -5.60
N HIS A 51 -23.23 -10.91 -5.82
CA HIS A 51 -23.28 -10.33 -7.16
C HIS A 51 -22.18 -10.87 -8.08
N VAL A 52 -20.94 -10.97 -7.60
CA VAL A 52 -19.81 -11.53 -8.36
C VAL A 52 -20.03 -13.02 -8.66
N VAL A 53 -20.48 -13.80 -7.67
CA VAL A 53 -20.78 -15.25 -7.86
C VAL A 53 -21.86 -15.44 -8.91
N ASP A 54 -22.94 -14.65 -8.86
CA ASP A 54 -24.04 -14.72 -9.83
C ASP A 54 -23.57 -14.40 -11.26
N LYS A 55 -22.74 -13.37 -11.42
CA LYS A 55 -22.13 -13.03 -12.72
C LYS A 55 -21.25 -14.16 -13.27
N LEU A 56 -20.35 -14.70 -12.44
CA LEU A 56 -19.44 -15.79 -12.84
C LEU A 56 -20.20 -17.07 -13.21
N THR A 57 -21.14 -17.50 -12.36
CA THR A 57 -21.91 -18.73 -12.57
C THR A 57 -22.86 -18.62 -13.75
N SER A 58 -23.48 -17.45 -13.97
CA SER A 58 -24.31 -17.18 -15.15
C SER A 58 -23.49 -17.23 -16.44
N ALA A 59 -22.21 -16.91 -16.39
CA ALA A 59 -21.27 -17.06 -17.51
C ALA A 59 -20.68 -18.48 -17.64
N GLY A 60 -21.15 -19.43 -16.83
CA GLY A 60 -20.70 -20.83 -16.87
C GLY A 60 -19.33 -21.09 -16.23
N LYS A 61 -18.84 -20.18 -15.38
CA LYS A 61 -17.60 -20.37 -14.64
C LYS A 61 -17.83 -21.25 -13.41
N ARG A 62 -16.85 -22.06 -13.07
CA ARG A 62 -16.77 -22.75 -11.77
C ARG A 62 -16.08 -21.84 -10.78
N VAL A 63 -16.73 -21.54 -9.66
CA VAL A 63 -16.19 -20.69 -8.62
C VAL A 63 -15.58 -21.53 -7.51
N VAL A 64 -14.33 -21.25 -7.16
CA VAL A 64 -13.61 -21.82 -6.02
C VAL A 64 -13.53 -20.72 -4.95
N ASP A 65 -14.12 -20.96 -3.79
CA ASP A 65 -14.20 -19.97 -2.70
C ASP A 65 -12.89 -19.95 -1.89
N PHE A 66 -12.25 -18.78 -1.78
CA PHE A 66 -11.04 -18.58 -0.97
C PHE A 66 -11.18 -17.34 -0.10
N GLY A 67 -11.79 -17.48 1.06
CA GLY A 67 -12.05 -16.40 1.99
C GLY A 67 -11.13 -16.40 3.20
N GLY A 68 -11.34 -15.40 4.08
CA GLY A 68 -10.64 -15.32 5.35
C GLY A 68 -9.22 -14.77 5.26
N ILE A 69 -8.87 -14.07 4.17
CA ILE A 69 -7.59 -13.36 4.09
C ILE A 69 -7.61 -12.22 5.10
N MET A 70 -6.69 -12.25 6.06
CA MET A 70 -6.59 -11.28 7.14
C MET A 70 -5.82 -10.03 6.73
N PRO A 71 -6.00 -8.89 7.45
CA PRO A 71 -5.04 -7.77 7.38
C PRO A 71 -3.65 -8.26 7.74
N ASN A 72 -2.62 -7.80 7.02
CA ASN A 72 -1.26 -8.37 7.07
C ASN A 72 -1.29 -9.90 6.78
N PRO A 73 -1.51 -10.29 5.52
CA PRO A 73 -1.71 -11.69 5.18
C PRO A 73 -0.48 -12.51 5.54
N THR A 74 -0.73 -13.72 6.07
CA THR A 74 0.35 -14.60 6.52
C THR A 74 0.87 -15.47 5.40
N TYR A 75 2.10 -15.94 5.56
CA TYR A 75 2.73 -16.88 4.64
C TYR A 75 1.92 -18.18 4.52
N GLU A 76 1.43 -18.70 5.65
CA GLU A 76 0.60 -19.91 5.69
C GLU A 76 -0.69 -19.74 4.88
N LYS A 77 -1.32 -18.55 4.95
CA LYS A 77 -2.53 -18.28 4.15
C LYS A 77 -2.24 -18.28 2.65
N CYS A 78 -1.07 -17.81 2.25
CA CYS A 78 -0.65 -17.90 0.85
C CYS A 78 -0.41 -19.35 0.41
N GLN A 79 0.21 -20.18 1.26
CA GLN A 79 0.42 -21.62 0.98
C GLN A 79 -0.90 -22.38 0.89
N GLU A 80 -1.87 -22.10 1.80
CA GLU A 80 -3.23 -22.64 1.73
C GLU A 80 -3.88 -22.32 0.37
N GLY A 81 -3.82 -21.05 -0.04
CA GLY A 81 -4.39 -20.63 -1.32
C GLY A 81 -3.72 -21.28 -2.53
N ALA A 82 -2.40 -21.42 -2.51
CA ALA A 82 -1.65 -22.07 -3.59
C ALA A 82 -1.95 -23.56 -3.70
N ALA A 83 -2.07 -24.26 -2.57
CA ALA A 83 -2.48 -25.67 -2.53
C ALA A 83 -3.88 -25.85 -3.10
N LEU A 84 -4.85 -25.03 -2.66
CA LEU A 84 -6.21 -25.02 -3.16
C LEU A 84 -6.26 -24.73 -4.68
N ALA A 85 -5.45 -23.76 -5.14
CA ALA A 85 -5.40 -23.43 -6.57
C ALA A 85 -4.92 -24.59 -7.44
N ARG A 86 -3.93 -25.36 -6.96
CA ARG A 86 -3.45 -26.58 -7.64
C ARG A 86 -4.49 -27.70 -7.63
N GLU A 87 -5.06 -28.00 -6.45
CA GLU A 87 -6.06 -29.06 -6.27
C GLU A 87 -7.28 -28.84 -7.17
N GLU A 88 -7.78 -27.60 -7.18
CA GLU A 88 -8.98 -27.21 -7.92
C GLU A 88 -8.71 -26.83 -9.38
N GLN A 89 -7.46 -26.89 -9.82
CA GLN A 89 -7.05 -26.51 -11.18
C GLN A 89 -7.54 -25.10 -11.55
N VAL A 90 -7.30 -24.14 -10.66
CA VAL A 90 -7.66 -22.73 -10.86
C VAL A 90 -6.87 -22.15 -12.03
N ASP A 91 -7.57 -21.52 -12.95
CA ASP A 91 -6.98 -20.90 -14.13
C ASP A 91 -7.13 -19.35 -14.15
N PHE A 92 -7.81 -18.79 -13.15
CA PHE A 92 -7.90 -17.34 -12.91
C PHE A 92 -8.17 -17.05 -11.44
N ILE A 93 -7.55 -15.99 -10.89
CA ILE A 93 -7.81 -15.49 -9.54
C ILE A 93 -8.54 -14.15 -9.64
N LEU A 94 -9.75 -14.08 -9.07
CA LEU A 94 -10.49 -12.83 -8.89
C LEU A 94 -10.39 -12.39 -7.44
N ALA A 95 -9.58 -11.38 -7.19
CA ALA A 95 -9.35 -10.82 -5.87
C ALA A 95 -10.32 -9.68 -5.57
N VAL A 96 -11.12 -9.79 -4.51
CA VAL A 96 -12.13 -8.79 -4.13
C VAL A 96 -11.85 -8.29 -2.72
N GLY A 97 -11.31 -7.07 -2.61
CA GLY A 97 -10.90 -6.56 -1.30
C GLY A 97 -10.04 -5.30 -1.37
N GLY A 98 -9.10 -5.21 -0.43
CA GLY A 98 -8.02 -4.21 -0.41
C GLY A 98 -6.66 -4.87 -0.58
N GLY A 99 -5.59 -4.10 -0.31
CA GLY A 99 -4.21 -4.52 -0.54
C GLY A 99 -3.83 -5.89 0.02
N SER A 100 -4.26 -6.21 1.25
CA SER A 100 -3.97 -7.52 1.86
C SER A 100 -4.51 -8.70 1.05
N VAL A 101 -5.69 -8.54 0.44
CA VAL A 101 -6.27 -9.58 -0.43
C VAL A 101 -5.45 -9.69 -1.71
N PHE A 102 -5.08 -8.55 -2.30
CA PHE A 102 -4.30 -8.53 -3.54
C PHE A 102 -2.90 -9.12 -3.33
N ASP A 103 -2.22 -8.75 -2.26
CA ASP A 103 -0.89 -9.25 -1.92
C ASP A 103 -0.89 -10.77 -1.72
N CYS A 104 -1.85 -11.29 -0.92
CA CYS A 104 -2.03 -12.73 -0.76
C CYS A 104 -2.23 -13.41 -2.13
N CYS A 105 -3.13 -12.89 -2.97
CA CYS A 105 -3.44 -13.47 -4.27
C CYS A 105 -2.26 -13.45 -5.25
N LYS A 106 -1.43 -12.40 -5.22
CA LYS A 106 -0.20 -12.34 -6.04
C LYS A 106 0.75 -13.47 -5.69
N VAL A 107 0.98 -13.70 -4.39
CA VAL A 107 1.85 -14.79 -3.91
C VAL A 107 1.21 -16.14 -4.18
N VAL A 108 -0.08 -16.33 -3.93
CA VAL A 108 -0.83 -17.54 -4.32
C VAL A 108 -0.64 -17.85 -5.81
N SER A 109 -0.79 -16.84 -6.67
CA SER A 109 -0.64 -16.97 -8.12
C SER A 109 0.75 -17.47 -8.53
N ALA A 110 1.80 -16.94 -7.91
CA ALA A 110 3.18 -17.36 -8.16
C ALA A 110 3.46 -18.76 -7.57
N GLN A 111 3.17 -18.95 -6.28
CA GLN A 111 3.44 -20.21 -5.57
C GLN A 111 2.70 -21.40 -6.20
N ALA A 112 1.48 -21.19 -6.70
CA ALA A 112 0.73 -22.25 -7.38
C ALA A 112 1.43 -22.79 -8.64
N MET A 113 2.29 -22.00 -9.25
CA MET A 113 3.03 -22.35 -10.49
C MET A 113 4.49 -22.77 -10.23
N LEU A 114 4.96 -22.73 -8.98
CA LEU A 114 6.31 -23.14 -8.59
C LEU A 114 6.29 -24.56 -8.02
N ASP A 115 7.31 -25.37 -8.35
CA ASP A 115 7.53 -26.68 -7.74
C ASP A 115 8.20 -26.59 -6.37
N GLU A 116 8.94 -25.52 -6.12
CA GLU A 116 9.60 -25.23 -4.85
C GLU A 116 8.91 -24.11 -4.07
N ASP A 117 9.29 -23.94 -2.84
CA ASP A 117 8.74 -22.92 -1.94
C ASP A 117 9.17 -21.53 -2.38
N ILE A 118 8.22 -20.58 -2.46
CA ILE A 118 8.47 -19.23 -2.97
C ILE A 118 9.42 -18.44 -2.06
N GLU A 119 9.40 -18.63 -0.74
CA GLU A 119 10.32 -17.95 0.17
C GLU A 119 11.77 -18.39 -0.10
N THR A 120 11.99 -19.70 -0.26
CA THR A 120 13.29 -20.23 -0.67
C THR A 120 13.70 -19.69 -2.04
N PHE A 121 12.78 -19.69 -3.00
CA PHE A 121 13.03 -19.26 -4.38
C PHE A 121 13.43 -17.78 -4.47
N GLU A 122 12.67 -16.90 -3.80
CA GLU A 122 12.93 -15.45 -3.87
C GLU A 122 14.01 -14.99 -2.88
N HIS A 123 13.93 -15.40 -1.62
CA HIS A 123 14.77 -14.82 -0.57
C HIS A 123 16.09 -15.57 -0.37
N ALA A 124 16.11 -16.89 -0.50
CA ALA A 124 17.36 -17.64 -0.35
C ALA A 124 18.15 -17.71 -1.68
N ASP A 125 17.45 -17.97 -2.79
CA ASP A 125 18.08 -18.15 -4.10
C ASP A 125 18.16 -16.86 -4.93
N GLY A 126 17.45 -15.80 -4.56
CA GLY A 126 17.40 -14.53 -5.27
C GLY A 126 16.78 -14.63 -6.66
N LYS A 127 15.92 -15.61 -6.89
CA LYS A 127 15.22 -15.83 -8.16
C LYS A 127 13.91 -15.05 -8.21
N MET A 128 13.35 -14.89 -9.42
CA MET A 128 12.05 -14.24 -9.63
C MET A 128 11.08 -15.21 -10.32
N PRO A 129 9.83 -15.36 -9.83
CA PRO A 129 8.81 -16.15 -10.52
C PRO A 129 8.55 -15.61 -11.92
N SER A 130 8.38 -16.53 -12.89
CA SER A 130 8.14 -16.18 -14.29
C SER A 130 6.80 -16.74 -14.83
N SER A 131 6.12 -17.53 -14.02
CA SER A 131 4.82 -18.11 -14.37
C SER A 131 3.82 -17.82 -13.25
N PHE A 132 2.61 -17.46 -13.64
CA PHE A 132 1.58 -16.99 -12.71
C PHE A 132 0.20 -17.48 -13.16
N ILE A 133 -0.71 -17.74 -12.22
CA ILE A 133 -2.13 -17.79 -12.52
C ILE A 133 -2.58 -16.35 -12.80
N PRO A 134 -3.21 -16.06 -13.97
CA PRO A 134 -3.71 -14.71 -14.26
C PRO A 134 -4.67 -14.22 -13.19
N MET A 135 -4.65 -12.90 -12.89
CA MET A 135 -5.54 -12.34 -11.88
C MET A 135 -6.13 -10.99 -12.27
N GLY A 136 -7.29 -10.70 -11.70
CA GLY A 136 -7.95 -9.39 -11.74
C GLY A 136 -8.36 -8.94 -10.33
N CYS A 137 -8.49 -7.63 -10.14
CA CYS A 137 -8.78 -7.02 -8.85
C CYS A 137 -10.09 -6.23 -8.87
N ILE A 138 -10.92 -6.38 -7.84
CA ILE A 138 -12.04 -5.49 -7.52
C ILE A 138 -11.72 -4.80 -6.20
N VAL A 139 -11.51 -3.50 -6.24
CA VAL A 139 -11.10 -2.70 -5.09
C VAL A 139 -12.31 -2.34 -4.25
N THR A 140 -12.36 -2.79 -2.99
CA THR A 140 -13.37 -2.41 -2.00
C THR A 140 -12.80 -1.59 -0.84
N LEU A 141 -11.48 -1.49 -0.75
CA LEU A 141 -10.72 -0.63 0.15
C LEU A 141 -9.47 -0.16 -0.58
N SER A 142 -9.32 1.14 -0.74
CA SER A 142 -8.19 1.80 -1.39
C SER A 142 -7.18 2.31 -0.37
N GLY A 143 -5.93 2.47 -0.79
CA GLY A 143 -4.82 3.02 0.01
C GLY A 143 -3.45 2.50 -0.43
N THR A 144 -3.31 1.19 -0.59
CA THR A 144 -2.03 0.55 -0.90
C THR A 144 -1.63 0.62 -2.37
N GLY A 145 -2.58 0.84 -3.30
CA GLY A 145 -2.32 0.73 -4.74
C GLY A 145 -1.83 -0.64 -5.22
N ALA A 146 -1.98 -1.68 -4.39
CA ALA A 146 -1.44 -3.01 -4.67
C ALA A 146 -2.04 -3.66 -5.93
N GLU A 147 -3.20 -3.25 -6.37
CA GLU A 147 -3.81 -3.69 -7.63
C GLU A 147 -3.06 -3.15 -8.87
N GLN A 148 -2.08 -2.27 -8.71
CA GLN A 148 -1.37 -1.59 -9.80
C GLN A 148 0.05 -2.12 -10.05
N ASN A 149 0.53 -3.07 -9.26
CA ASN A 149 1.89 -3.58 -9.32
C ASN A 149 1.97 -5.08 -9.00
N ASN A 150 3.16 -5.67 -9.11
CA ASN A 150 3.41 -7.08 -8.82
C ASN A 150 4.07 -7.34 -7.45
N GLY A 151 4.37 -6.30 -6.68
CA GLY A 151 4.89 -6.43 -5.33
C GLY A 151 3.80 -6.88 -4.36
N ALA A 152 4.15 -7.70 -3.39
CA ALA A 152 3.29 -8.16 -2.32
C ALA A 152 4.02 -8.11 -0.98
N VAL A 153 3.32 -7.80 0.11
CA VAL A 153 3.90 -7.77 1.45
C VAL A 153 3.22 -8.81 2.32
N ILE A 154 3.98 -9.83 2.72
CA ILE A 154 3.49 -10.98 3.46
C ILE A 154 4.23 -11.08 4.80
N THR A 155 3.49 -11.47 5.84
CA THR A 155 4.03 -11.70 7.17
C THR A 155 4.34 -13.18 7.36
N ASN A 156 5.60 -13.51 7.61
CA ASN A 156 5.99 -14.82 8.08
C ASN A 156 5.95 -14.82 9.61
N GLU A 157 4.98 -15.53 10.19
CA GLU A 157 4.74 -15.54 11.63
C GLU A 157 5.81 -16.34 12.39
N GLU A 158 6.50 -17.31 11.77
CA GLU A 158 7.57 -18.08 12.40
C GLU A 158 8.82 -17.22 12.59
N THR A 159 9.17 -16.42 11.60
CA THR A 159 10.37 -15.55 11.62
C THR A 159 10.10 -14.15 12.16
N HIS A 160 8.82 -13.78 12.35
CA HIS A 160 8.37 -12.42 12.67
C HIS A 160 8.88 -11.36 11.67
N VAL A 161 8.98 -11.74 10.40
CA VAL A 161 9.39 -10.84 9.31
C VAL A 161 8.18 -10.52 8.43
N LYS A 162 7.93 -9.24 8.20
CA LYS A 162 7.00 -8.76 7.19
C LYS A 162 7.81 -8.33 5.98
N GLY A 163 7.86 -9.20 4.96
CA GLY A 163 8.75 -9.11 3.82
C GLY A 163 8.02 -8.86 2.50
N ALA A 164 8.78 -8.38 1.51
CA ALA A 164 8.29 -8.19 0.14
C ALA A 164 8.50 -9.46 -0.68
N TYR A 165 7.48 -9.83 -1.46
CA TYR A 165 7.48 -10.89 -2.44
C TYR A 165 7.10 -10.33 -3.81
N LEU A 166 7.42 -11.08 -4.86
CA LEU A 166 6.97 -10.80 -6.21
C LEU A 166 5.91 -11.83 -6.63
N GLY A 167 4.84 -11.33 -7.20
CA GLY A 167 3.73 -12.17 -7.66
C GLY A 167 3.25 -11.74 -9.04
N ALA A 168 2.02 -12.14 -9.36
CA ALA A 168 1.40 -11.74 -10.62
C ALA A 168 1.16 -10.23 -10.67
N MET A 169 1.42 -9.65 -11.84
CA MET A 169 0.87 -8.33 -12.19
C MET A 169 -0.62 -8.51 -12.52
N PRO A 170 -1.55 -7.80 -11.86
CA PRO A 170 -2.96 -7.87 -12.22
C PRO A 170 -3.17 -7.48 -13.68
N MET A 171 -4.02 -8.22 -14.39
CA MET A 171 -4.37 -7.89 -15.78
C MET A 171 -5.27 -6.65 -15.83
N TRP A 172 -6.11 -6.50 -14.84
CA TRP A 172 -7.05 -5.40 -14.71
C TRP A 172 -7.42 -5.12 -13.26
N ALA A 173 -7.86 -3.90 -13.00
CA ALA A 173 -8.42 -3.48 -11.72
C ALA A 173 -9.73 -2.72 -11.93
N ALA A 174 -10.75 -3.06 -11.15
CA ALA A 174 -11.99 -2.30 -11.06
C ALA A 174 -11.92 -1.38 -9.86
N LEU A 175 -11.85 -0.08 -10.12
CA LEU A 175 -11.75 1.02 -9.16
C LEU A 175 -13.12 1.69 -9.07
N ASP A 176 -14.05 1.07 -8.33
CA ASP A 176 -15.42 1.57 -8.13
C ASP A 176 -15.51 2.27 -6.78
N PRO A 177 -15.54 3.62 -6.76
CA PRO A 177 -15.57 4.37 -5.50
C PRO A 177 -16.79 4.07 -4.64
N ALA A 178 -17.92 3.68 -5.25
CA ALA A 178 -19.13 3.36 -4.51
C ALA A 178 -18.96 2.14 -3.58
N LEU A 179 -18.05 1.22 -3.92
CA LEU A 179 -17.73 0.08 -3.07
C LEU A 179 -17.00 0.48 -1.77
N THR A 180 -16.39 1.65 -1.74
CA THR A 180 -15.67 2.16 -0.55
C THR A 180 -16.57 2.87 0.45
N LEU A 181 -17.80 3.24 0.10
CA LEU A 181 -18.76 3.94 0.97
C LEU A 181 -19.09 3.19 2.27
N THR A 182 -18.92 1.88 2.29
CA THR A 182 -19.21 1.02 3.45
C THR A 182 -17.98 0.76 4.34
N VAL A 183 -16.83 1.30 3.98
CA VAL A 183 -15.60 1.16 4.76
C VAL A 183 -15.68 2.03 6.02
N PRO A 184 -15.33 1.50 7.21
CA PRO A 184 -15.25 2.32 8.42
C PRO A 184 -14.33 3.52 8.22
N HIS A 185 -14.78 4.70 8.65
CA HIS A 185 -14.10 5.97 8.40
C HIS A 185 -12.62 5.94 8.80
N ALA A 186 -12.29 5.46 10.01
CA ALA A 186 -10.90 5.37 10.47
C ALA A 186 -10.03 4.47 9.57
N GLN A 187 -10.59 3.39 9.03
CA GLN A 187 -9.87 2.49 8.13
C GLN A 187 -9.66 3.15 6.75
N PHE A 188 -10.65 3.88 6.25
CA PHE A 188 -10.53 4.62 5.00
C PHE A 188 -9.46 5.72 5.11
N MET A 189 -9.49 6.52 6.20
CA MET A 189 -8.50 7.57 6.46
C MET A 189 -7.09 7.01 6.62
N SER A 190 -6.95 5.84 7.25
CA SER A 190 -5.67 5.13 7.32
C SER A 190 -5.16 4.74 5.92
N GLY A 191 -6.01 4.21 5.04
CA GLY A 191 -5.65 3.91 3.66
C GLY A 191 -5.28 5.15 2.86
N ALA A 192 -6.04 6.24 2.99
CA ALA A 192 -5.72 7.50 2.33
C ALA A 192 -4.37 8.09 2.80
N PHE A 193 -4.04 7.94 4.09
CA PHE A 193 -2.72 8.33 4.60
C PHE A 193 -1.60 7.43 4.07
N ASP A 194 -1.85 6.14 3.88
CA ASP A 194 -0.92 5.22 3.24
C ASP A 194 -0.59 5.66 1.80
N THR A 195 -1.61 6.08 1.04
CA THR A 195 -1.42 6.72 -0.27
C THR A 195 -0.51 7.96 -0.20
N LEU A 196 -0.73 8.85 0.77
CA LEU A 196 0.12 10.01 0.99
C LEU A 196 1.56 9.61 1.35
N SER A 197 1.71 8.57 2.17
CA SER A 197 3.00 7.99 2.56
C SER A 197 3.78 7.48 1.35
N HIS A 198 3.15 6.70 0.46
CA HIS A 198 3.76 6.24 -0.79
C HIS A 198 4.25 7.40 -1.66
N CYS A 199 3.43 8.46 -1.78
CA CYS A 199 3.83 9.66 -2.50
C CYS A 199 5.04 10.34 -1.83
N MET A 200 5.02 10.53 -0.51
CA MET A 200 6.11 11.17 0.21
C MET A 200 7.42 10.39 0.08
N GLU A 201 7.41 9.07 0.29
CA GLU A 201 8.62 8.25 0.21
C GLU A 201 9.16 8.14 -1.24
N SER A 202 8.28 8.17 -2.24
CA SER A 202 8.70 8.30 -3.63
C SER A 202 9.30 9.67 -3.94
N TYR A 203 8.73 10.76 -3.40
CA TYR A 203 9.24 12.12 -3.58
C TYR A 203 10.63 12.29 -2.95
N PHE A 204 10.82 11.82 -1.71
CA PHE A 204 12.10 11.92 -1.00
C PHE A 204 13.18 10.95 -1.51
N GLY A 205 12.90 10.23 -2.59
CA GLY A 205 13.88 9.45 -3.34
C GLY A 205 14.99 10.27 -4.01
N SER A 206 15.84 9.62 -4.79
CA SER A 206 16.95 10.23 -5.53
C SER A 206 16.88 9.92 -7.04
N PRO A 207 17.49 10.74 -7.93
CA PRO A 207 18.23 11.97 -7.64
C PRO A 207 17.31 13.10 -7.20
N ARG A 208 17.85 13.97 -6.36
CA ARG A 208 17.15 15.17 -5.88
C ARG A 208 17.21 16.26 -6.95
N GLY A 209 16.20 17.10 -7.01
CA GLY A 209 16.14 18.23 -7.93
C GLY A 209 14.75 18.43 -8.52
N ARG A 210 14.64 19.33 -9.49
CA ARG A 210 13.38 19.57 -10.20
C ARG A 210 13.28 18.64 -11.40
N ASN A 211 12.25 17.81 -11.41
CA ASN A 211 11.91 16.93 -12.52
C ASN A 211 10.40 16.73 -12.58
N VAL A 212 9.90 16.27 -13.72
CA VAL A 212 8.46 16.09 -13.97
C VAL A 212 7.84 15.07 -13.02
N THR A 213 8.57 14.03 -12.64
CA THR A 213 8.09 12.98 -11.73
C THR A 213 7.79 13.56 -10.34
N ASP A 214 8.70 14.42 -9.82
CA ASP A 214 8.47 15.12 -8.57
C ASP A 214 7.31 16.13 -8.68
N ASP A 215 7.15 16.83 -9.79
CA ASP A 215 6.05 17.78 -9.98
C ASP A 215 4.69 17.08 -9.99
N ILE A 216 4.57 15.91 -10.66
CA ILE A 216 3.38 15.05 -10.64
C ILE A 216 3.11 14.57 -9.22
N ASN A 217 4.16 14.09 -8.51
CA ASN A 217 4.06 13.58 -7.15
C ASN A 217 3.51 14.64 -6.19
N LEU A 218 4.08 15.84 -6.21
CA LEU A 218 3.61 16.96 -5.37
C LEU A 218 2.16 17.36 -5.68
N ALA A 219 1.71 17.22 -6.94
CA ALA A 219 0.32 17.46 -7.31
C ALA A 219 -0.62 16.41 -6.70
N ILE A 220 -0.25 15.13 -6.74
CA ILE A 220 -1.02 14.03 -6.13
C ILE A 220 -1.09 14.22 -4.61
N GLN A 221 0.03 14.53 -3.92
CA GLN A 221 0.01 14.79 -2.48
C GLN A 221 -0.99 15.89 -2.10
N ARG A 222 -1.01 16.99 -2.85
CA ARG A 222 -2.00 18.08 -2.61
C ARG A 222 -3.43 17.62 -2.85
N ASN A 223 -3.65 16.74 -3.84
CA ASN A 223 -4.97 16.16 -4.13
C ASN A 223 -5.43 15.27 -2.97
N VAL A 224 -4.58 14.36 -2.50
CA VAL A 224 -4.85 13.49 -1.35
C VAL A 224 -5.20 14.32 -0.12
N ILE A 225 -4.36 15.29 0.26
CA ILE A 225 -4.58 16.14 1.44
C ILE A 225 -5.91 16.89 1.36
N ARG A 226 -6.23 17.46 0.19
CA ARG A 226 -7.49 18.16 -0.04
C ARG A 226 -8.70 17.24 0.16
N ASN A 227 -8.68 16.07 -0.47
CA ASN A 227 -9.80 15.15 -0.45
C ASN A 227 -9.93 14.43 0.90
N MET A 228 -8.83 14.15 1.61
CA MET A 228 -8.90 13.66 2.99
C MET A 228 -9.63 14.64 3.91
N ARG A 229 -9.39 15.96 3.77
CA ARG A 229 -10.13 16.97 4.53
C ARG A 229 -11.64 16.98 4.21
N ILE A 230 -12.00 16.82 2.93
CA ILE A 230 -13.41 16.72 2.54
C ILE A 230 -14.06 15.48 3.18
N ILE A 231 -13.38 14.34 3.14
CA ILE A 231 -13.88 13.08 3.73
C ILE A 231 -13.93 13.14 5.26
N ALA A 232 -13.05 13.90 5.90
CA ALA A 232 -13.13 14.12 7.35
C ALA A 232 -14.42 14.83 7.76
N ASP A 233 -14.91 15.75 6.93
CA ASP A 233 -16.17 16.48 7.16
C ASP A 233 -17.39 15.72 6.62
N ASP A 234 -17.27 15.03 5.48
CA ASP A 234 -18.35 14.29 4.79
C ASP A 234 -17.81 12.97 4.21
N ASN A 235 -17.94 11.91 4.99
CA ASN A 235 -17.44 10.57 4.62
C ASN A 235 -18.27 9.87 3.52
N GLN A 236 -19.34 10.48 3.03
CA GLN A 236 -20.15 9.99 1.93
C GLN A 236 -19.93 10.78 0.64
N ASN A 237 -18.98 11.70 0.61
CA ASN A 237 -18.67 12.51 -0.55
C ASN A 237 -18.01 11.65 -1.66
N LEU A 238 -18.83 11.20 -2.61
CA LEU A 238 -18.40 10.26 -3.65
C LEU A 238 -17.33 10.87 -4.59
N GLU A 239 -17.35 12.18 -4.82
CA GLU A 239 -16.34 12.87 -5.63
C GLU A 239 -14.96 12.78 -4.95
N ALA A 240 -14.89 13.13 -3.66
CA ALA A 240 -13.64 13.03 -2.90
C ALA A 240 -13.16 11.59 -2.72
N LEU A 241 -14.08 10.62 -2.53
CA LEU A 241 -13.76 9.19 -2.52
C LEU A 241 -13.18 8.75 -3.86
N SER A 242 -13.75 9.20 -4.98
CA SER A 242 -13.28 8.89 -6.33
C SER A 242 -11.85 9.36 -6.54
N GLU A 243 -11.55 10.60 -6.14
CA GLU A 243 -10.20 11.16 -6.22
C GLU A 243 -9.20 10.34 -5.40
N LEU A 244 -9.52 10.01 -4.14
CA LEU A 244 -8.63 9.22 -3.26
C LEU A 244 -8.41 7.79 -3.76
N VAL A 245 -9.42 7.16 -4.35
CA VAL A 245 -9.29 5.84 -4.97
C VAL A 245 -8.31 5.90 -6.16
N TYR A 246 -8.41 6.93 -6.99
CA TYR A 246 -7.51 7.07 -8.13
C TYR A 246 -6.11 7.55 -7.73
N ASP A 247 -6.00 8.42 -6.72
CA ASP A 247 -4.71 8.84 -6.15
C ASP A 247 -3.90 7.63 -5.64
N SER A 248 -4.57 6.65 -5.00
CA SER A 248 -3.94 5.41 -4.56
C SER A 248 -3.36 4.61 -5.73
N ALA A 249 -4.13 4.46 -6.81
CA ALA A 249 -3.65 3.81 -8.01
C ALA A 249 -2.45 4.56 -8.64
N MET A 250 -2.50 5.89 -8.68
CA MET A 250 -1.43 6.73 -9.23
C MET A 250 -0.17 6.70 -8.36
N ALA A 251 -0.29 6.53 -7.05
CA ALA A 251 0.85 6.46 -6.15
C ALA A 251 1.71 5.20 -6.41
N GLU A 252 1.10 4.09 -6.84
CA GLU A 252 1.77 2.80 -6.94
C GLU A 252 1.81 2.15 -8.35
N ASN A 253 1.28 2.82 -9.38
CA ASN A 253 1.39 2.35 -10.78
C ASN A 253 2.79 2.57 -11.41
N GLY A 254 3.76 3.00 -10.62
CA GLY A 254 5.14 3.22 -11.05
C GLY A 254 5.42 4.62 -11.63
N VAL A 255 4.41 5.45 -11.94
CA VAL A 255 4.61 6.78 -12.52
C VAL A 255 5.46 7.68 -11.62
N LEU A 256 5.30 7.58 -10.30
CA LEU A 256 6.05 8.35 -9.30
C LEU A 256 7.48 7.84 -9.06
N LYS A 257 7.82 6.69 -9.65
CA LYS A 257 9.15 6.05 -9.55
C LYS A 257 9.97 6.23 -10.83
N ILE A 258 9.41 6.86 -11.88
CA ILE A 258 10.08 7.07 -13.17
C ILE A 258 11.36 7.89 -13.00
N GLY A 259 12.51 7.28 -13.35
CA GLY A 259 13.82 7.91 -13.28
C GLY A 259 14.30 8.23 -11.87
N LYS A 260 13.72 7.58 -10.84
CA LYS A 260 14.08 7.74 -9.42
C LYS A 260 14.47 6.41 -8.80
N SER A 261 15.23 6.48 -7.72
CA SER A 261 15.38 5.43 -6.73
C SER A 261 14.55 5.84 -5.50
N THR A 262 13.76 4.94 -4.98
CA THR A 262 12.93 5.15 -3.78
C THR A 262 13.53 4.40 -2.60
N ASP A 263 13.15 4.74 -1.40
CA ASP A 263 13.80 4.22 -0.19
C ASP A 263 12.83 3.51 0.77
N PHE A 264 11.64 4.07 0.97
CA PHE A 264 10.58 3.47 1.80
C PHE A 264 11.01 3.14 3.24
N GLN A 265 11.83 3.99 3.86
CA GLN A 265 12.32 3.79 5.24
C GLN A 265 11.18 3.78 6.26
N ALA A 266 10.17 4.66 6.13
CA ALA A 266 9.01 4.65 7.01
C ALA A 266 8.25 3.33 6.92
N HIS A 267 8.06 2.81 5.70
CA HIS A 267 7.43 1.51 5.49
C HIS A 267 8.23 0.38 6.12
N MET A 268 9.56 0.35 5.96
CA MET A 268 10.39 -0.71 6.55
C MET A 268 10.31 -0.71 8.08
N ILE A 269 10.34 0.46 8.71
CA ILE A 269 10.19 0.59 10.17
C ILE A 269 8.77 0.13 10.59
N GLN A 270 7.74 0.60 9.88
CA GLN A 270 6.35 0.24 10.19
C GLN A 270 6.06 -1.24 9.93
N HIS A 271 6.59 -1.83 8.88
CA HIS A 271 6.44 -3.26 8.62
C HIS A 271 6.95 -4.09 9.81
N GLN A 272 8.13 -3.77 10.29
CA GLN A 272 8.71 -4.50 11.42
C GLN A 272 7.96 -4.20 12.72
N TYR A 273 7.55 -2.94 12.98
CA TYR A 273 6.70 -2.61 14.11
C TYR A 273 5.37 -3.37 14.06
N GLY A 274 4.72 -3.38 12.90
CA GLY A 274 3.46 -4.10 12.69
C GLY A 274 3.58 -5.62 12.80
N ALA A 275 4.73 -6.21 12.46
CA ALA A 275 4.99 -7.64 12.62
C ALA A 275 4.97 -8.07 14.11
N TYR A 276 5.44 -7.20 15.02
CA TYR A 276 5.42 -7.47 16.47
C TYR A 276 4.11 -7.05 17.15
N THR A 277 3.44 -6.01 16.66
CA THR A 277 2.32 -5.36 17.37
C THR A 277 0.96 -5.57 16.72
N HIS A 278 0.90 -6.13 15.50
CA HIS A 278 -0.30 -6.31 14.69
C HIS A 278 -1.10 -5.01 14.46
N THR A 279 -0.43 -3.85 14.52
CA THR A 279 -1.05 -2.54 14.35
C THR A 279 -1.50 -2.28 12.92
N ASN A 280 -2.47 -1.36 12.77
CA ASN A 280 -2.92 -0.89 11.47
C ASN A 280 -1.78 -0.17 10.74
N HIS A 281 -1.58 -0.51 9.46
CA HIS A 281 -0.45 -0.07 8.66
C HIS A 281 -0.39 1.45 8.49
N GLY A 282 -1.43 2.07 7.94
CA GLY A 282 -1.41 3.51 7.69
C GLY A 282 -1.42 4.35 8.96
N MET A 283 -2.03 3.85 10.06
CA MET A 283 -1.93 4.51 11.37
C MET A 283 -0.49 4.48 11.90
N GLY A 284 0.21 3.35 11.77
CA GLY A 284 1.62 3.25 12.15
C GLY A 284 2.52 4.16 11.32
N LEU A 285 2.26 4.27 10.01
CA LEU A 285 2.95 5.23 9.15
C LEU A 285 2.70 6.69 9.58
N ALA A 286 1.46 7.03 9.97
CA ALA A 286 1.11 8.36 10.45
C ALA A 286 1.94 8.77 11.67
N VAL A 287 2.15 7.83 12.59
CA VAL A 287 2.97 8.06 13.80
C VAL A 287 4.46 8.20 13.45
N ILE A 288 4.98 7.35 12.56
CA ILE A 288 6.43 7.27 12.29
C ILE A 288 6.93 8.44 11.42
N HIS A 289 6.15 8.88 10.42
CA HIS A 289 6.63 9.86 9.44
C HIS A 289 7.16 11.17 10.03
N PRO A 290 6.48 11.85 10.99
CA PRO A 290 6.99 13.11 11.52
C PRO A 290 8.36 12.96 12.20
N ALA A 291 8.55 11.92 13.01
CA ALA A 291 9.82 11.65 13.69
C ALA A 291 10.93 11.32 12.70
N LEU A 292 10.67 10.39 11.77
CA LEU A 292 11.62 10.04 10.71
C LEU A 292 12.04 11.26 9.88
N TYR A 293 11.08 12.11 9.49
CA TYR A 293 11.38 13.25 8.63
C TYR A 293 12.15 14.36 9.36
N ARG A 294 11.92 14.56 10.67
CA ARG A 294 12.76 15.45 11.50
C ARG A 294 14.20 14.96 11.52
N HIS A 295 14.39 13.64 11.58
CA HIS A 295 15.72 13.02 11.54
C HIS A 295 16.40 13.15 10.16
N LEU A 296 15.65 13.05 9.06
CA LEU A 296 16.18 13.11 7.70
C LEU A 296 16.32 14.53 7.12
N ALA A 297 15.53 15.50 7.57
CA ALA A 297 15.50 16.85 7.00
C ALA A 297 16.87 17.56 6.99
N PRO A 298 17.73 17.43 8.03
CA PRO A 298 19.06 18.03 8.03
C PRO A 298 19.97 17.53 6.89
N GLU A 299 19.76 16.31 6.40
CA GLU A 299 20.57 15.68 5.33
C GLU A 299 20.11 16.08 3.91
N ALA A 300 18.88 16.61 3.80
CA ALA A 300 18.28 17.01 2.52
C ALA A 300 17.42 18.30 2.65
N PRO A 301 17.89 19.36 3.31
CA PRO A 301 17.03 20.49 3.70
C PRO A 301 16.35 21.16 2.53
N ALA A 302 17.01 21.31 1.39
CA ALA A 302 16.42 21.93 0.19
C ALA A 302 15.25 21.13 -0.41
N GLN A 303 15.30 19.78 -0.36
CA GLN A 303 14.22 18.93 -0.86
C GLN A 303 13.00 19.00 0.08
N PHE A 304 13.23 18.90 1.39
CA PHE A 304 12.18 19.06 2.40
C PHE A 304 11.58 20.48 2.39
N ALA A 305 12.39 21.53 2.22
CA ALA A 305 11.91 22.90 2.10
C ALA A 305 11.04 23.12 0.85
N ARG A 306 11.40 22.50 -0.30
CA ARG A 306 10.55 22.52 -1.49
C ARG A 306 9.20 21.85 -1.20
N TRP A 307 9.20 20.68 -0.62
CA TRP A 307 7.99 19.97 -0.22
C TRP A 307 7.12 20.80 0.74
N ALA A 308 7.74 21.42 1.76
CA ALA A 308 7.05 22.29 2.71
C ALA A 308 6.35 23.48 2.03
N ARG A 309 7.01 24.10 1.06
CA ARG A 309 6.41 25.20 0.30
C ARG A 309 5.31 24.74 -0.62
N GLU A 310 5.55 23.68 -1.41
CA GLU A 310 4.66 23.33 -2.53
C GLU A 310 3.46 22.47 -2.08
N VAL A 311 3.61 21.68 -1.01
CA VAL A 311 2.51 20.84 -0.47
C VAL A 311 1.80 21.54 0.68
N TRP A 312 2.56 22.11 1.61
CA TRP A 312 2.02 22.66 2.84
C TRP A 312 1.86 24.19 2.82
N GLY A 313 2.34 24.87 1.78
CA GLY A 313 2.22 26.32 1.67
C GLY A 313 3.01 27.10 2.73
N VAL A 314 4.14 26.56 3.19
CA VAL A 314 5.00 27.25 4.17
C VAL A 314 5.64 28.49 3.53
N ASP A 315 5.52 29.65 4.18
CA ASP A 315 6.22 30.86 3.76
C ASP A 315 7.72 30.76 4.10
N ALA A 316 8.55 30.82 3.07
CA ALA A 316 10.00 30.73 3.18
C ALA A 316 10.70 32.09 3.37
N LYS A 317 9.96 33.21 3.42
CA LYS A 317 10.56 34.53 3.49
C LYS A 317 11.38 34.72 4.74
N GLY A 318 12.68 34.97 4.57
CA GLY A 318 13.63 35.23 5.67
C GLY A 318 14.04 34.01 6.49
N LYS A 319 13.73 32.79 5.98
CA LYS A 319 14.06 31.52 6.65
C LYS A 319 15.06 30.72 5.80
N ASP A 320 15.91 29.95 6.45
CA ASP A 320 16.73 28.95 5.78
C ASP A 320 15.90 27.69 5.42
N ASP A 321 16.46 26.84 4.56
CA ASP A 321 15.77 25.65 4.07
C ASP A 321 15.43 24.66 5.20
N LEU A 322 16.27 24.51 6.23
CA LEU A 322 16.00 23.61 7.33
C LEU A 322 14.81 24.10 8.18
N THR A 323 14.76 25.39 8.47
CA THR A 323 13.62 25.99 9.18
C THR A 323 12.31 25.79 8.41
N VAL A 324 12.31 26.01 7.09
CA VAL A 324 11.14 25.79 6.24
C VAL A 324 10.74 24.32 6.21
N ALA A 325 11.72 23.41 6.14
CA ALA A 325 11.50 21.97 6.16
C ALA A 325 10.80 21.53 7.46
N LEU A 326 11.31 21.96 8.61
CA LEU A 326 10.75 21.60 9.92
C LEU A 326 9.32 22.13 10.10
N GLU A 327 9.02 23.37 9.65
CA GLU A 327 7.64 23.88 9.63
C GLU A 327 6.70 23.03 8.74
N GLY A 328 7.20 22.50 7.62
CA GLY A 328 6.44 21.58 6.78
C GLY A 328 6.12 20.27 7.50
N ILE A 329 7.07 19.74 8.26
CA ILE A 329 6.87 18.53 9.07
C ILE A 329 5.88 18.80 10.22
N ASP A 330 5.92 19.98 10.85
CA ASP A 330 4.95 20.38 11.87
C ASP A 330 3.52 20.44 11.28
N ARG A 331 3.37 20.92 10.04
CA ARG A 331 2.08 20.91 9.34
C ARG A 331 1.61 19.51 9.01
N LEU A 332 2.50 18.59 8.61
CA LEU A 332 2.17 17.18 8.45
C LEU A 332 1.64 16.58 9.76
N GLN A 333 2.34 16.80 10.87
CA GLN A 333 1.91 16.28 12.17
C GLN A 333 0.55 16.86 12.60
N THR A 334 0.33 18.15 12.38
CA THR A 334 -0.97 18.81 12.63
C THR A 334 -2.07 18.19 11.76
N PHE A 335 -1.80 17.98 10.46
CA PHE A 335 -2.74 17.35 9.52
C PHE A 335 -3.12 15.93 9.94
N ILE A 336 -2.17 15.12 10.42
CA ILE A 336 -2.43 13.77 10.92
C ILE A 336 -3.48 13.83 12.04
N GLY A 337 -3.32 14.72 13.01
CA GLY A 337 -4.30 14.93 14.08
C GLY A 337 -5.66 15.46 13.58
N GLU A 338 -5.66 16.42 12.63
CA GLU A 338 -6.89 16.92 11.99
C GLU A 338 -7.69 15.81 11.31
N MET A 339 -7.01 14.80 10.75
CA MET A 339 -7.64 13.66 10.09
C MET A 339 -8.09 12.55 11.06
N GLY A 340 -7.96 12.76 12.37
CA GLY A 340 -8.30 11.77 13.41
C GLY A 340 -7.40 10.54 13.41
N LEU A 341 -6.20 10.67 12.83
CA LEU A 341 -5.18 9.63 12.87
C LEU A 341 -4.31 9.81 14.11
N PRO A 342 -3.74 8.73 14.66
CA PRO A 342 -2.88 8.81 15.83
C PRO A 342 -1.58 9.55 15.52
N THR A 343 -1.09 10.31 16.52
CA THR A 343 0.18 11.05 16.44
C THR A 343 1.27 10.42 17.33
N SER A 344 0.90 9.38 18.10
CA SER A 344 1.83 8.61 18.93
C SER A 344 1.41 7.14 19.04
N PHE A 345 2.33 6.27 19.44
CA PHE A 345 2.03 4.87 19.73
C PHE A 345 1.05 4.71 20.91
N ALA A 346 1.09 5.63 21.86
CA ALA A 346 0.16 5.65 22.99
C ALA A 346 -1.30 5.87 22.50
N GLU A 347 -1.52 6.78 21.56
CA GLU A 347 -2.84 7.01 20.94
C GLU A 347 -3.31 5.82 20.12
N MET A 348 -2.40 5.05 19.54
CA MET A 348 -2.73 3.79 18.86
C MET A 348 -3.14 2.68 19.83
N GLY A 349 -2.82 2.79 21.12
CA GLY A 349 -3.00 1.72 22.11
C GLY A 349 -2.14 0.49 21.80
N SER A 350 -1.01 0.67 21.14
CA SER A 350 -0.10 -0.40 20.74
C SER A 350 1.02 -0.60 21.75
N ASP A 351 1.63 -1.80 21.75
CA ASP A 351 2.80 -2.07 22.59
C ASP A 351 4.02 -1.29 22.07
N ALA A 352 4.42 -0.31 22.85
CA ALA A 352 5.61 0.51 22.63
C ALA A 352 6.59 0.41 23.82
N SER A 353 6.64 -0.77 24.46
CA SER A 353 7.63 -1.05 25.48
C SER A 353 9.05 -0.95 24.91
N ASP A 354 9.99 -0.58 25.78
CA ASP A 354 11.42 -0.51 25.42
C ASP A 354 11.93 -1.81 24.79
N GLU A 355 11.45 -2.96 25.25
CA GLU A 355 11.75 -4.27 24.69
C GLU A 355 11.25 -4.39 23.23
N THR A 356 10.01 -3.99 22.96
CA THR A 356 9.43 -4.07 21.63
C THR A 356 10.13 -3.10 20.66
N LEU A 357 10.42 -1.86 21.10
CA LEU A 357 11.13 -0.90 20.26
C LEU A 357 12.55 -1.35 19.92
N HIS A 358 13.27 -1.98 20.85
CA HIS A 358 14.57 -2.59 20.59
C HIS A 358 14.46 -3.75 19.58
N LYS A 359 13.51 -4.66 19.75
CA LYS A 359 13.27 -5.75 18.78
C LYS A 359 13.02 -5.21 17.37
N VAL A 360 12.18 -4.19 17.24
CA VAL A 360 11.91 -3.55 15.94
C VAL A 360 13.18 -2.97 15.34
N ALA A 361 13.92 -2.18 16.11
CA ALA A 361 15.17 -1.56 15.63
C ALA A 361 16.21 -2.60 15.21
N ASP A 362 16.35 -3.69 15.98
CA ASP A 362 17.34 -4.75 15.74
C ASP A 362 17.02 -5.62 14.53
N THR A 363 15.74 -5.78 14.19
CA THR A 363 15.29 -6.67 13.12
C THR A 363 14.76 -5.95 11.89
N CYS A 364 14.55 -4.63 11.96
CA CYS A 364 14.09 -3.81 10.83
C CYS A 364 15.02 -3.96 9.61
N VAL A 365 14.44 -4.05 8.43
CA VAL A 365 15.19 -4.01 7.17
C VAL A 365 15.71 -2.59 6.97
N LEU A 366 17.04 -2.43 6.94
CA LEU A 366 17.68 -1.15 6.65
C LEU A 366 17.93 -1.03 5.16
N THR A 367 17.32 -0.03 4.53
CA THR A 367 17.53 0.29 3.12
C THR A 367 18.84 1.05 2.88
N GLY A 368 19.19 1.29 1.62
CA GLY A 368 20.37 2.09 1.25
C GLY A 368 20.30 3.54 1.68
N GLY A 369 19.10 4.07 1.89
CA GLY A 369 18.81 5.45 2.24
C GLY A 369 18.99 6.43 1.07
N CYS A 370 17.97 7.21 0.75
CA CYS A 370 18.07 8.25 -0.28
C CYS A 370 18.58 9.58 0.28
N ALA A 371 18.15 9.98 1.47
CA ALA A 371 18.66 11.13 2.19
C ALA A 371 19.84 10.73 3.07
N LYS A 372 19.65 9.67 3.85
CA LYS A 372 20.62 9.10 4.78
C LYS A 372 20.33 7.61 4.95
N LYS A 373 21.36 6.78 4.99
CA LYS A 373 21.25 5.41 5.46
C LYS A 373 21.18 5.41 6.98
N LEU A 374 20.09 4.84 7.53
CA LEU A 374 19.90 4.77 8.97
C LEU A 374 20.75 3.66 9.61
N GLU A 375 21.19 3.92 10.84
CA GLU A 375 21.73 2.91 11.75
C GLU A 375 20.61 2.39 12.68
N ARG A 376 20.77 1.18 13.23
CA ARG A 376 19.77 0.58 14.13
C ARG A 376 19.47 1.46 15.37
N SER A 377 20.50 2.11 15.92
CA SER A 377 20.35 3.06 17.02
C SER A 377 19.51 4.30 16.65
N GLU A 378 19.57 4.72 15.39
CA GLU A 378 18.74 5.84 14.89
C GLU A 378 17.30 5.40 14.70
N VAL A 379 17.06 4.16 14.22
CA VAL A 379 15.69 3.60 14.18
C VAL A 379 15.10 3.55 15.58
N PHE A 380 15.84 3.09 16.58
CA PHE A 380 15.39 3.09 17.97
C PHE A 380 15.06 4.49 18.48
N GLN A 381 15.92 5.49 18.19
CA GLN A 381 15.66 6.88 18.54
C GLN A 381 14.37 7.39 17.89
N ILE A 382 14.19 7.18 16.58
CA ILE A 382 12.98 7.58 15.85
C ILE A 382 11.73 6.95 16.49
N LEU A 383 11.78 5.66 16.82
CA LEU A 383 10.67 4.97 17.49
C LEU A 383 10.38 5.55 18.89
N THR A 384 11.41 5.94 19.63
CA THR A 384 11.26 6.57 20.96
C THR A 384 10.60 7.96 20.84
N GLU A 385 10.86 8.70 19.76
CA GLU A 385 10.21 9.99 19.49
C GLU A 385 8.72 9.85 19.12
N CYS A 386 8.25 8.63 18.86
CA CYS A 386 6.85 8.29 18.57
C CYS A 386 6.03 7.94 19.83
N LEU A 387 6.60 7.96 21.04
CA LEU A 387 5.90 7.70 22.30
C LEU A 387 5.02 8.89 22.71
#